data_1e5e02021306bebbe68645ab861292fd
#
_entry.id   1e5e02021306bebbe68645ab861292fd
#
_cell.length_a   1.000
_cell.length_b   1.000
_cell.length_c   1.000
_cell.angle_alpha   90.00
_cell.angle_beta   90.00
_cell.angle_gamma   90.00
#
_symmetry.space_group_name_H-M   'P 1'
#
loop_
_entity.id
_entity.type
_entity.pdbx_description
1 polymer ?
#
loop_
_entity_poly.entity_id
_entity_poly.type
_entity_poly.pdbx_seq_one_letter_code
_entity_poly.pdbx_strand_id
1 'polypeptide(L)'
;MAAFRLGAEHGFAMFECDVKLSADGEPFLLHDTELDRTTNGRGEAGLQTWDALSRLDAGSWHGRPYAGEPLLRLEALARWLQALGMMVNLEIKPTPGDEVRTGRVVAQHVARLWSLAHVKPLLSSFSTVALEAARQTQPDLPRALLQDEWADDGIKTAVRLGCLALVVNHTHLN
;
A
#
# COMPACT_ATOMS: atom_id res chain seq x y z
N MET A 1 9.10 -8.77 4.90
CA MET A 1 8.29 -10.00 5.13
C MET A 1 8.27 -10.40 6.61
N ALA A 2 9.34 -10.19 7.37
CA ALA A 2 9.43 -10.57 8.78
C ALA A 2 8.26 -10.02 9.65
N ALA A 3 7.90 -8.74 9.50
CA ALA A 3 6.80 -8.13 10.25
C ALA A 3 5.44 -8.82 10.02
N PHE A 4 5.14 -9.18 8.76
CA PHE A 4 3.89 -9.89 8.44
C PHE A 4 3.86 -11.30 9.06
N ARG A 5 4.99 -12.02 9.00
CA ARG A 5 5.09 -13.35 9.64
C ARG A 5 4.87 -13.26 11.14
N LEU A 6 5.55 -12.32 11.79
CA LEU A 6 5.39 -12.11 13.23
C LEU A 6 3.95 -11.74 13.60
N GLY A 7 3.31 -10.86 12.82
CA GLY A 7 1.89 -10.53 13.01
C GLY A 7 0.99 -11.77 12.90
N ALA A 8 1.22 -12.62 11.90
CA ALA A 8 0.48 -13.86 11.75
C ALA A 8 0.70 -14.85 12.92
N GLU A 9 1.94 -14.96 13.41
CA GLU A 9 2.25 -15.76 14.61
C GLU A 9 1.53 -15.26 15.86
N HIS A 10 1.26 -13.96 15.95
CA HIS A 10 0.44 -13.36 16.99
C HIS A 10 -1.08 -13.44 16.76
N GLY A 11 -1.52 -14.09 15.67
CA GLY A 11 -2.94 -14.34 15.38
C GLY A 11 -3.64 -13.22 14.62
N PHE A 12 -2.91 -12.23 14.09
CA PHE A 12 -3.52 -11.23 13.20
C PHE A 12 -3.90 -11.88 11.87
N ALA A 13 -5.14 -11.64 11.43
CA ALA A 13 -5.69 -12.17 10.19
C ALA A 13 -5.89 -11.10 9.11
N MET A 14 -5.68 -9.84 9.45
CA MET A 14 -5.74 -8.69 8.54
C MET A 14 -4.54 -7.78 8.77
N PHE A 15 -3.96 -7.32 7.69
CA PHE A 15 -2.79 -6.44 7.67
C PHE A 15 -3.10 -5.15 6.94
N GLU A 16 -2.28 -4.16 7.18
CA GLU A 16 -2.25 -2.91 6.44
C GLU A 16 -0.79 -2.67 5.98
N CYS A 17 -0.63 -2.07 4.80
CA CYS A 17 0.66 -1.64 4.30
C CYS A 17 0.55 -0.63 3.15
N ASP A 18 1.62 0.16 3.00
CA ASP A 18 1.75 1.19 1.98
C ASP A 18 2.35 0.63 0.69
N VAL A 19 1.72 0.94 -0.44
CA VAL A 19 2.14 0.52 -1.78
C VAL A 19 2.58 1.72 -2.60
N LYS A 20 3.83 1.69 -3.05
CA LYS A 20 4.44 2.65 -3.97
C LYS A 20 4.75 2.00 -5.31
N LEU A 21 5.10 2.82 -6.30
CA LEU A 21 5.68 2.37 -7.57
C LEU A 21 7.16 2.72 -7.66
N SER A 22 7.93 1.79 -8.20
CA SER A 22 9.27 2.08 -8.73
C SER A 22 9.20 2.91 -10.02
N ALA A 23 10.32 3.46 -10.46
CA ALA A 23 10.40 4.22 -11.71
C ALA A 23 9.90 3.42 -12.92
N ASP A 24 10.18 2.12 -12.96
CA ASP A 24 9.75 1.18 -13.99
C ASP A 24 8.35 0.56 -13.75
N GLY A 25 7.64 1.01 -12.69
CA GLY A 25 6.22 0.70 -12.45
C GLY A 25 5.96 -0.60 -11.70
N GLU A 26 6.94 -1.16 -11.00
CA GLU A 26 6.73 -2.30 -10.12
C GLU A 26 6.12 -1.86 -8.77
N PRO A 27 4.98 -2.39 -8.32
CA PRO A 27 4.42 -2.10 -7.01
C PRO A 27 5.21 -2.79 -5.90
N PHE A 28 5.63 -2.02 -4.91
CA PHE A 28 6.38 -2.50 -3.76
C PHE A 28 5.96 -1.79 -2.47
N LEU A 29 6.37 -2.32 -1.32
CA LEU A 29 5.95 -1.81 -0.02
C LEU A 29 7.00 -0.88 0.57
N LEU A 30 6.61 0.35 0.83
CA LEU A 30 7.40 1.35 1.56
C LEU A 30 6.48 2.50 1.98
N HIS A 31 6.59 2.95 3.25
CA HIS A 31 5.83 4.09 3.76
C HIS A 31 6.37 5.42 3.24
N ASP A 32 7.66 5.66 3.43
CA ASP A 32 8.29 6.97 3.18
C ASP A 32 8.46 7.23 1.67
N THR A 33 8.58 8.49 1.31
CA THR A 33 8.97 8.88 -0.05
C THR A 33 10.43 8.50 -0.32
N GLU A 34 11.27 8.62 0.71
CA GLU A 34 12.71 8.34 0.64
C GLU A 34 13.07 7.00 1.25
N LEU A 35 14.20 6.45 0.80
CA LEU A 35 14.76 5.17 1.23
C LEU A 35 15.49 5.24 2.58
N ASP A 36 15.86 6.45 3.00
CA ASP A 36 16.89 6.75 3.99
C ASP A 36 16.62 6.21 5.39
N ARG A 37 15.35 6.22 5.84
CA ARG A 37 15.00 5.85 7.22
C ARG A 37 15.01 4.35 7.47
N THR A 38 14.52 3.57 6.50
CA THR A 38 14.24 2.14 6.70
C THR A 38 14.99 1.22 5.77
N THR A 39 15.96 1.76 5.01
CA THR A 39 16.84 0.95 4.15
C THR A 39 18.28 1.44 4.21
N ASN A 40 19.18 0.68 3.59
CA ASN A 40 20.57 1.13 3.34
C ASN A 40 20.70 1.96 2.05
N GLY A 41 19.59 2.25 1.34
CA GLY A 41 19.54 3.14 0.19
C GLY A 41 19.41 4.61 0.57
N ARG A 42 19.40 5.49 -0.46
CA ARG A 42 19.26 6.95 -0.30
C ARG A 42 18.37 7.55 -1.38
N GLY A 43 17.66 8.63 -1.01
CA GLY A 43 16.85 9.44 -1.91
C GLY A 43 15.49 8.82 -2.22
N GLU A 44 14.79 9.42 -3.19
CA GLU A 44 13.40 9.05 -3.51
C GLU A 44 13.31 7.64 -4.10
N ALA A 45 12.50 6.80 -3.46
CA ALA A 45 12.25 5.44 -3.88
C ALA A 45 11.57 5.34 -5.25
N GLY A 46 10.60 6.23 -5.54
CA GLY A 46 9.87 6.26 -6.81
C GLY A 46 10.72 6.59 -8.04
N LEU A 47 11.93 7.16 -7.84
CA LEU A 47 12.89 7.43 -8.91
C LEU A 47 13.84 6.26 -9.19
N GLN A 48 13.81 5.21 -8.37
CA GLN A 48 14.67 4.04 -8.53
C GLN A 48 13.94 2.92 -9.29
N THR A 49 14.68 2.17 -10.11
CA THR A 49 14.13 0.96 -10.74
C THR A 49 13.95 -0.14 -9.71
N TRP A 50 13.05 -1.09 -10.00
CA TRP A 50 12.87 -2.25 -9.11
C TRP A 50 14.18 -3.06 -8.97
N ASP A 51 14.97 -3.18 -10.02
CA ASP A 51 16.27 -3.86 -9.94
C ASP A 51 17.18 -3.24 -8.88
N ALA A 52 17.25 -1.92 -8.82
CA ALA A 52 18.01 -1.20 -7.78
C ALA A 52 17.39 -1.39 -6.38
N LEU A 53 16.07 -1.20 -6.25
CA LEU A 53 15.34 -1.31 -4.99
C LEU A 53 15.43 -2.71 -4.39
N SER A 54 15.37 -3.76 -5.21
CA SER A 54 15.36 -5.15 -4.77
C SER A 54 16.65 -5.63 -4.11
N ARG A 55 17.74 -4.87 -4.28
CA ARG A 55 19.07 -5.18 -3.70
C ARG A 55 19.29 -4.49 -2.36
N LEU A 56 18.36 -3.66 -1.92
CA LEU A 56 18.49 -2.93 -0.67
C LEU A 56 18.15 -3.82 0.53
N ASP A 57 18.88 -3.57 1.62
CA ASP A 57 18.55 -4.10 2.94
C ASP A 57 17.55 -3.16 3.62
N ALA A 58 16.35 -3.65 3.85
CA ALA A 58 15.26 -2.95 4.53
C ALA A 58 15.01 -3.49 5.95
N GLY A 59 15.94 -4.25 6.51
CA GLY A 59 15.78 -4.86 7.83
C GLY A 59 16.83 -4.44 8.86
N SER A 60 18.07 -4.21 8.45
CA SER A 60 19.19 -3.89 9.37
C SER A 60 18.95 -2.64 10.23
N TRP A 61 18.18 -1.66 9.73
CA TRP A 61 17.83 -0.46 10.50
C TRP A 61 17.04 -0.78 11.78
N HIS A 62 16.26 -1.84 11.76
CA HIS A 62 15.47 -2.28 12.93
C HIS A 62 16.30 -3.14 13.90
N GLY A 63 17.26 -3.89 13.38
CA GLY A 63 18.17 -4.69 14.19
C GLY A 63 18.81 -5.86 13.46
N ARG A 64 19.91 -6.39 14.04
CA ARG A 64 20.69 -7.49 13.45
C ARG A 64 19.88 -8.72 13.04
N PRO A 65 18.84 -9.17 13.76
CA PRO A 65 18.04 -10.32 13.36
C PRO A 65 17.33 -10.17 12.01
N TYR A 66 17.16 -8.93 11.55
CA TYR A 66 16.44 -8.60 10.31
C TYR A 66 17.38 -8.17 9.18
N ALA A 67 18.71 -8.24 9.40
CA ALA A 67 19.68 -7.88 8.39
C ALA A 67 19.49 -8.72 7.12
N GLY A 68 19.46 -8.05 5.96
CA GLY A 68 19.23 -8.70 4.67
C GLY A 68 17.75 -8.89 4.29
N GLU A 69 16.77 -8.46 5.12
CA GLU A 69 15.37 -8.43 4.67
C GLU A 69 15.24 -7.43 3.51
N PRO A 70 14.75 -7.85 2.34
CA PRO A 70 14.62 -6.97 1.19
C PRO A 70 13.35 -6.11 1.28
N LEU A 71 13.28 -5.05 0.47
CA LEU A 71 12.00 -4.43 0.11
C LEU A 71 11.06 -5.48 -0.50
N LEU A 72 9.78 -5.40 -0.18
CA LEU A 72 8.83 -6.44 -0.53
C LEU A 72 7.99 -6.01 -1.74
N ARG A 73 7.95 -6.83 -2.80
CA ARG A 73 7.01 -6.66 -3.90
C ARG A 73 5.58 -6.94 -3.45
N LEU A 74 4.62 -6.17 -3.97
CA LEU A 74 3.20 -6.44 -3.77
C LEU A 74 2.83 -7.88 -4.17
N GLU A 75 3.38 -8.38 -5.27
CA GLU A 75 3.11 -9.76 -5.72
C GLU A 75 3.56 -10.82 -4.70
N ALA A 76 4.72 -10.64 -4.07
CA ALA A 76 5.21 -11.57 -3.07
C ALA A 76 4.33 -11.57 -1.81
N LEU A 77 3.89 -10.38 -1.36
CA LEU A 77 2.91 -10.27 -0.27
C LEU A 77 1.58 -10.91 -0.63
N ALA A 78 1.06 -10.65 -1.84
CA ALA A 78 -0.22 -11.19 -2.31
C ALA A 78 -0.25 -12.72 -2.27
N ARG A 79 0.82 -13.35 -2.78
CA ARG A 79 0.94 -14.83 -2.74
C ARG A 79 0.95 -15.37 -1.32
N TRP A 80 1.67 -14.71 -0.42
CA TRP A 80 1.76 -15.14 0.97
C TRP A 80 0.43 -14.99 1.71
N LEU A 81 -0.24 -13.85 1.56
CA LEU A 81 -1.56 -13.61 2.19
C LEU A 81 -2.62 -14.60 1.72
N GLN A 82 -2.68 -14.85 0.41
CA GLN A 82 -3.65 -15.77 -0.16
C GLN A 82 -3.41 -17.22 0.26
N ALA A 83 -2.16 -17.65 0.37
CA ALA A 83 -1.81 -18.99 0.85
C ALA A 83 -2.28 -19.23 2.29
N LEU A 84 -2.42 -18.17 3.10
CA LEU A 84 -2.86 -18.22 4.50
C LEU A 84 -4.31 -17.77 4.70
N GLY A 85 -5.02 -17.38 3.63
CA GLY A 85 -6.39 -16.88 3.72
C GLY A 85 -6.52 -15.54 4.49
N MET A 86 -5.47 -14.72 4.47
CA MET A 86 -5.41 -13.46 5.21
C MET A 86 -5.91 -12.29 4.37
N MET A 87 -6.42 -11.27 5.04
CA MET A 87 -6.93 -10.03 4.44
C MET A 87 -5.88 -8.92 4.48
N VAL A 88 -6.06 -7.89 3.64
CA VAL A 88 -5.17 -6.74 3.62
C VAL A 88 -5.90 -5.45 3.21
N ASN A 89 -5.53 -4.36 3.87
CA ASN A 89 -5.72 -3.00 3.40
C ASN A 89 -4.40 -2.55 2.74
N LEU A 90 -4.47 -2.14 1.49
CA LEU A 90 -3.34 -1.63 0.71
C LEU A 90 -3.52 -0.10 0.58
N GLU A 91 -2.73 0.66 1.32
CA GLU A 91 -2.69 2.10 1.12
C GLU A 91 -1.97 2.42 -0.18
N ILE A 92 -2.66 3.06 -1.12
CA ILE A 92 -2.03 3.62 -2.31
C ILE A 92 -1.29 4.89 -1.89
N LYS A 93 0.04 4.84 -1.88
CA LYS A 93 0.91 5.92 -1.40
C LYS A 93 1.80 6.44 -2.54
N PRO A 94 1.28 7.33 -3.38
CA PRO A 94 2.01 7.80 -4.56
C PRO A 94 3.22 8.64 -4.16
N THR A 95 4.24 8.61 -4.99
CA THR A 95 5.23 9.68 -5.03
C THR A 95 4.54 10.97 -5.51
N PRO A 96 4.82 12.15 -4.93
CA PRO A 96 4.20 13.39 -5.36
C PRO A 96 4.34 13.61 -6.87
N GLY A 97 3.21 13.89 -7.54
CA GLY A 97 3.12 14.05 -8.99
C GLY A 97 2.85 12.76 -9.78
N ASP A 98 2.84 11.59 -9.13
CA ASP A 98 2.59 10.28 -9.78
C ASP A 98 1.27 9.61 -9.30
N GLU A 99 0.33 10.41 -8.77
CA GLU A 99 -0.90 9.93 -8.14
C GLU A 99 -1.77 9.10 -9.09
N VAL A 100 -2.01 9.63 -10.30
CA VAL A 100 -2.84 8.97 -11.32
C VAL A 100 -2.23 7.65 -11.75
N ARG A 101 -0.92 7.64 -12.03
CA ARG A 101 -0.22 6.44 -12.45
C ARG A 101 -0.21 5.40 -11.34
N THR A 102 0.10 5.81 -10.10
CA THR A 102 0.13 4.91 -8.95
C THR A 102 -1.24 4.28 -8.70
N GLY A 103 -2.31 5.08 -8.65
CA GLY A 103 -3.67 4.58 -8.48
C GLY A 103 -4.07 3.56 -9.53
N ARG A 104 -3.81 3.87 -10.80
CA ARG A 104 -4.10 2.97 -11.93
C ARG A 104 -3.32 1.66 -11.85
N VAL A 105 -2.00 1.73 -11.70
CA VAL A 105 -1.13 0.54 -11.73
C VAL A 105 -1.39 -0.36 -10.55
N VAL A 106 -1.53 0.19 -9.34
CA VAL A 106 -1.86 -0.60 -8.13
C VAL A 106 -3.20 -1.32 -8.32
N ALA A 107 -4.25 -0.62 -8.79
CA ALA A 107 -5.56 -1.23 -9.03
C ALA A 107 -5.49 -2.38 -10.06
N GLN A 108 -4.73 -2.22 -11.16
CA GLN A 108 -4.51 -3.27 -12.16
C GLN A 108 -3.82 -4.49 -11.55
N HIS A 109 -2.75 -4.29 -10.77
CA HIS A 109 -2.03 -5.38 -10.10
C HIS A 109 -2.92 -6.11 -9.10
N VAL A 110 -3.68 -5.38 -8.28
CA VAL A 110 -4.61 -5.97 -7.31
C VAL A 110 -5.68 -6.81 -8.01
N ALA A 111 -6.32 -6.28 -9.06
CA ALA A 111 -7.33 -7.03 -9.82
C ALA A 111 -6.77 -8.33 -10.40
N ARG A 112 -5.55 -8.30 -10.93
CA ARG A 112 -4.86 -9.47 -11.48
C ARG A 112 -4.48 -10.47 -10.37
N LEU A 113 -3.83 -9.99 -9.31
CA LEU A 113 -3.29 -10.84 -8.25
C LEU A 113 -4.38 -11.52 -7.44
N TRP A 114 -5.49 -10.85 -7.18
CA TRP A 114 -6.64 -11.40 -6.43
C TRP A 114 -7.81 -11.82 -7.35
N SER A 115 -7.55 -12.08 -8.65
CA SER A 115 -8.62 -12.42 -9.61
C SER A 115 -9.51 -13.58 -9.15
N LEU A 116 -8.93 -14.61 -8.55
CA LEU A 116 -9.63 -15.80 -8.08
C LEU A 116 -9.99 -15.75 -6.57
N ALA A 117 -9.60 -14.72 -5.85
CA ALA A 117 -9.88 -14.62 -4.42
C ALA A 117 -11.34 -14.20 -4.17
N HIS A 118 -11.98 -14.83 -3.18
CA HIS A 118 -13.33 -14.47 -2.74
C HIS A 118 -13.38 -13.10 -2.07
N VAL A 119 -12.34 -12.77 -1.29
CA VAL A 119 -12.20 -11.48 -0.63
C VAL A 119 -11.13 -10.66 -1.35
N LYS A 120 -11.52 -9.49 -1.83
CA LYS A 120 -10.58 -8.54 -2.46
C LYS A 120 -9.93 -7.67 -1.40
N PRO A 121 -8.68 -7.22 -1.61
CA PRO A 121 -8.06 -6.21 -0.75
C PRO A 121 -8.87 -4.93 -0.72
N LEU A 122 -8.87 -4.25 0.43
CA LEU A 122 -9.30 -2.86 0.50
C LEU A 122 -8.17 -1.99 -0.08
N LEU A 123 -8.49 -1.04 -0.95
CA LEU A 123 -7.59 0.00 -1.39
C LEU A 123 -7.88 1.27 -0.60
N SER A 124 -6.91 1.81 0.10
CA SER A 124 -7.07 3.08 0.80
C SER A 124 -6.06 4.13 0.31
N SER A 125 -6.34 5.39 0.51
CA SER A 125 -5.38 6.48 0.23
C SER A 125 -5.83 7.79 0.84
N PHE A 126 -4.87 8.64 1.20
CA PHE A 126 -5.09 10.07 1.43
C PHE A 126 -5.25 10.85 0.12
N SER A 127 -4.77 10.32 -1.01
CA SER A 127 -4.87 10.94 -2.31
C SER A 127 -6.21 10.64 -2.99
N THR A 128 -7.08 11.63 -3.06
CA THR A 128 -8.35 11.53 -3.80
C THR A 128 -8.11 11.31 -5.30
N VAL A 129 -7.00 11.81 -5.83
CA VAL A 129 -6.59 11.62 -7.24
C VAL A 129 -6.22 10.16 -7.52
N ALA A 130 -5.44 9.54 -6.61
CA ALA A 130 -5.07 8.13 -6.74
C ALA A 130 -6.30 7.20 -6.60
N LEU A 131 -7.21 7.50 -5.65
CA LEU A 131 -8.46 6.74 -5.50
C LEU A 131 -9.37 6.86 -6.71
N GLU A 132 -9.49 8.05 -7.31
CA GLU A 132 -10.28 8.24 -8.53
C GLU A 132 -9.68 7.45 -9.70
N ALA A 133 -8.35 7.49 -9.88
CA ALA A 133 -7.67 6.70 -10.90
C ALA A 133 -7.85 5.20 -10.68
N ALA A 134 -7.79 4.73 -9.44
CA ALA A 134 -8.07 3.33 -9.09
C ALA A 134 -9.52 2.96 -9.39
N ARG A 135 -10.50 3.84 -9.06
CA ARG A 135 -11.93 3.65 -9.35
C ARG A 135 -12.20 3.52 -10.84
N GLN A 136 -11.62 4.42 -11.64
CA GLN A 136 -11.79 4.40 -13.09
C GLN A 136 -11.20 3.16 -13.75
N THR A 137 -10.14 2.62 -13.16
CA THR A 137 -9.43 1.44 -13.68
C THR A 137 -10.09 0.13 -13.27
N GLN A 138 -10.52 0.03 -12.02
CA GLN A 138 -11.12 -1.16 -11.41
C GLN A 138 -12.26 -0.73 -10.45
N PRO A 139 -13.47 -0.46 -11.00
CA PRO A 139 -14.58 0.08 -10.22
C PRO A 139 -15.06 -0.84 -9.11
N ASP A 140 -14.91 -2.15 -9.26
CA ASP A 140 -15.40 -3.17 -8.32
C ASP A 140 -14.47 -3.42 -7.13
N LEU A 141 -13.25 -2.89 -7.14
CA LEU A 141 -12.35 -3.02 -5.98
C LEU A 141 -12.87 -2.12 -4.83
N PRO A 142 -12.95 -2.66 -3.61
CA PRO A 142 -13.35 -1.86 -2.44
C PRO A 142 -12.33 -0.77 -2.13
N ARG A 143 -12.81 0.43 -1.79
CA ARG A 143 -11.96 1.60 -1.52
C ARG A 143 -12.35 2.27 -0.21
N ALA A 144 -11.37 2.91 0.43
CA ALA A 144 -11.55 3.78 1.59
C ALA A 144 -10.78 5.10 1.38
N LEU A 145 -11.40 6.21 1.75
CA LEU A 145 -10.73 7.50 1.82
C LEU A 145 -10.08 7.66 3.20
N LEU A 146 -8.80 8.04 3.24
CA LEU A 146 -8.09 8.38 4.47
C LEU A 146 -8.04 9.90 4.62
N GLN A 147 -8.24 10.38 5.85
CA GLN A 147 -8.10 11.79 6.23
C GLN A 147 -7.34 11.90 7.53
N ASP A 148 -6.27 12.69 7.54
CA ASP A 148 -5.51 12.96 8.75
C ASP A 148 -6.21 14.05 9.60
N GLU A 149 -6.74 15.08 8.93
CA GLU A 149 -7.57 16.10 9.56
C GLU A 149 -9.03 15.96 9.14
N TRP A 150 -9.95 16.31 10.03
CA TRP A 150 -11.38 16.34 9.69
C TRP A 150 -11.65 17.38 8.60
N ALA A 151 -12.27 16.95 7.52
CA ALA A 151 -12.79 17.83 6.48
C ALA A 151 -14.33 17.69 6.40
N ASP A 152 -15.03 18.81 6.44
CA ASP A 152 -16.51 18.84 6.43
C ASP A 152 -17.13 18.20 5.18
N ASP A 153 -16.39 18.15 4.08
CA ASP A 153 -16.79 17.48 2.84
C ASP A 153 -16.27 16.05 2.68
N GLY A 154 -15.57 15.52 3.69
CA GLY A 154 -14.93 14.19 3.66
C GLY A 154 -15.90 13.08 3.29
N ILE A 155 -17.09 13.05 3.90
CA ILE A 155 -18.15 12.08 3.59
C ILE A 155 -18.62 12.23 2.14
N LYS A 156 -18.86 13.46 1.67
CA LYS A 156 -19.29 13.71 0.29
C LYS A 156 -18.23 13.26 -0.71
N THR A 157 -16.97 13.51 -0.40
CA THR A 157 -15.83 13.08 -1.22
C THR A 157 -15.72 11.56 -1.25
N ALA A 158 -15.83 10.88 -0.11
CA ALA A 158 -15.83 9.42 -0.05
C ALA A 158 -16.96 8.80 -0.88
N VAL A 159 -18.19 9.35 -0.77
CA VAL A 159 -19.33 8.91 -1.57
C VAL A 159 -19.09 9.13 -3.07
N ARG A 160 -18.61 10.31 -3.47
CA ARG A 160 -18.26 10.62 -4.87
C ARG A 160 -17.22 9.66 -5.44
N LEU A 161 -16.24 9.27 -4.63
CA LEU A 161 -15.19 8.31 -5.00
C LEU A 161 -15.65 6.84 -4.95
N GLY A 162 -16.89 6.58 -4.52
CA GLY A 162 -17.42 5.22 -4.36
C GLY A 162 -16.67 4.44 -3.28
N CYS A 163 -16.20 5.11 -2.24
CA CYS A 163 -15.54 4.47 -1.10
C CYS A 163 -16.57 3.81 -0.19
N LEU A 164 -16.20 2.65 0.35
CA LEU A 164 -17.00 1.94 1.36
C LEU A 164 -16.80 2.48 2.77
N ALA A 165 -15.70 3.19 3.00
CA ALA A 165 -15.34 3.76 4.29
C ALA A 165 -14.63 5.11 4.13
N LEU A 166 -14.80 5.93 5.16
CA LEU A 166 -13.96 7.08 5.47
C LEU A 166 -13.20 6.74 6.76
N VAL A 167 -11.89 6.81 6.70
CA VAL A 167 -10.99 6.58 7.85
C VAL A 167 -10.41 7.92 8.25
N VAL A 168 -10.61 8.29 9.50
CA VAL A 168 -10.15 9.57 10.05
C VAL A 168 -9.30 9.33 11.28
N ASN A 169 -8.43 10.28 11.59
CA ASN A 169 -7.67 10.25 12.83
C ASN A 169 -8.63 10.26 14.03
N HIS A 170 -8.48 9.30 14.93
CA HIS A 170 -9.37 9.09 16.07
C HIS A 170 -9.50 10.32 16.98
N THR A 171 -8.50 11.21 17.00
CA THR A 171 -8.53 12.46 17.78
C THR A 171 -9.62 13.44 17.32
N HIS A 172 -10.18 13.25 16.14
CA HIS A 172 -11.27 14.04 15.58
C HIS A 172 -12.66 13.41 15.77
N LEU A 173 -12.74 12.23 16.38
CA LEU A 173 -13.99 11.53 16.69
C LEU A 173 -14.40 11.80 18.14
N ASN A 174 -15.09 12.91 18.39
CA ASN A 174 -15.66 13.26 19.70
C ASN A 174 -17.17 13.02 19.71
#